data_20a6b06461be0b69ed68fa62324b4cec
#
_entry.id   20a6b06461be0b69ed68fa62324b4cec
#
_cell.length_a   1.000
_cell.length_b   1.000
_cell.length_c   1.000
_cell.angle_alpha   90.00
_cell.angle_beta   90.00
_cell.angle_gamma   90.00
#
_symmetry.space_group_name_H-M   'P 1'
#
loop_
_entity.id
_entity.type
_entity.pdbx_description
1 polymer ?
#
loop_
_entity_poly.entity_id
_entity_poly.type
_entity_poly.pdbx_seq_one_letter_code
_entity_poly.pdbx_strand_id
1 'polypeptide(L)'
;MQLYQINTKPMSKTENIKKLYAEIEKKYDYDEINFDEFLDDIHSEEEKSIIGKERWILSTNSIYHGDAIDSEELVEYMKSRLGHTSNIFLLSRYNHVLYNLTKNNEYCKNAIENYKAIARQYFESNDSNIGYRMHIVLNTIICLSKKIKLDLLDIEKAINNYLKSNNICDDIKFWILESIKDNYDKWKIKSITYAPEICMELYSHEAGYGKCKSILEIGEFFAQRFNKAILPIIYDCLGENEGKCVIYDDGNNITASHYNQYTYQRMMRYYKMSGNVEKLRNATIKYNECKVGMKFVKFEDKKQMPKEIIDYLQRLFCSVESSEPDQILYLLSSHFDLFYPPNSKLNEMWKDTESKDYFHIKCMRAVRSDINNNVTEITHEDNCKFLVYNTFLSNSMKWIIHILALSIEKKKLSYSLVKSILIKRTNFGNEIIFYRNGNQLIYRWFDKIDFALKDFFIQCNKEMVGKKSDWRNVITNLAIQFEGILRDSI
;
A
#
# COMPACT_ATOMS: atom_id res chain seq x y z
N MET A 1 -55.46 -10.29 -6.62
CA MET A 1 -53.98 -10.23 -6.51
C MET A 1 -53.58 -11.42 -5.63
N GLN A 2 -53.34 -12.61 -6.23
CA GLN A 2 -52.98 -13.83 -5.55
C GLN A 2 -51.47 -13.83 -5.36
N LEU A 3 -51.03 -13.74 -4.10
CA LEU A 3 -49.65 -13.96 -3.69
C LEU A 3 -49.34 -15.46 -3.89
N TYR A 4 -48.48 -15.75 -4.86
CA TYR A 4 -47.83 -17.07 -4.95
C TYR A 4 -46.88 -17.19 -3.78
N GLN A 5 -47.32 -17.92 -2.73
CA GLN A 5 -46.39 -18.47 -1.77
C GLN A 5 -45.59 -19.57 -2.47
N ILE A 6 -44.36 -19.28 -2.77
CA ILE A 6 -43.38 -20.30 -3.18
C ILE A 6 -43.10 -21.10 -1.89
N ASN A 7 -43.74 -22.26 -1.76
CA ASN A 7 -43.45 -23.27 -0.75
C ASN A 7 -42.05 -23.88 -1.07
N THR A 8 -40.97 -23.22 -0.74
CA THR A 8 -39.67 -23.86 -0.68
C THR A 8 -39.64 -24.80 0.53
N LYS A 9 -39.79 -26.09 0.26
CA LYS A 9 -39.46 -27.09 1.28
C LYS A 9 -38.05 -26.84 1.77
N PRO A 10 -37.81 -26.72 3.09
CA PRO A 10 -36.43 -26.60 3.60
C PRO A 10 -35.67 -27.84 3.16
N MET A 11 -34.54 -27.62 2.45
CA MET A 11 -33.61 -28.68 2.04
C MET A 11 -33.08 -29.38 3.28
N SER A 12 -32.91 -30.71 3.23
CA SER A 12 -32.32 -31.44 4.34
C SER A 12 -30.88 -30.98 4.57
N LYS A 13 -30.43 -30.91 5.83
CA LYS A 13 -29.06 -30.48 6.25
C LYS A 13 -27.94 -31.06 5.37
N THR A 14 -28.12 -32.32 4.92
CA THR A 14 -27.20 -33.04 4.07
C THR A 14 -27.18 -32.53 2.61
N GLU A 15 -28.26 -31.93 2.13
CA GLU A 15 -28.35 -31.48 0.72
C GLU A 15 -27.66 -30.14 0.48
N ASN A 16 -27.72 -29.21 1.43
CA ASN A 16 -27.04 -27.92 1.31
C ASN A 16 -25.51 -28.10 1.27
N ILE A 17 -24.97 -28.89 2.18
CA ILE A 17 -23.55 -29.20 2.21
C ILE A 17 -23.09 -29.99 0.96
N LYS A 18 -23.91 -30.93 0.47
CA LYS A 18 -23.64 -31.64 -0.77
C LYS A 18 -23.58 -30.68 -1.97
N LYS A 19 -24.49 -29.71 -2.04
CA LYS A 19 -24.47 -28.68 -3.08
C LYS A 19 -23.19 -27.82 -2.98
N LEU A 20 -22.84 -27.36 -1.78
CA LEU A 20 -21.61 -26.60 -1.56
C LEU A 20 -20.39 -27.36 -2.08
N TYR A 21 -20.23 -28.63 -1.69
CA TYR A 21 -19.12 -29.44 -2.15
C TYR A 21 -19.14 -29.67 -3.68
N ALA A 22 -20.31 -29.89 -4.26
CA ALA A 22 -20.45 -30.06 -5.70
C ALA A 22 -20.07 -28.77 -6.47
N GLU A 23 -20.39 -27.59 -5.92
CA GLU A 23 -19.97 -26.33 -6.50
C GLU A 23 -18.48 -26.10 -6.36
N ILE A 24 -17.89 -26.34 -5.18
CA ILE A 24 -16.45 -26.22 -4.95
C ILE A 24 -15.66 -27.17 -5.87
N GLU A 25 -16.11 -28.41 -6.04
CA GLU A 25 -15.45 -29.41 -6.89
C GLU A 25 -15.44 -29.05 -8.39
N LYS A 26 -16.38 -28.22 -8.85
CA LYS A 26 -16.47 -27.78 -10.25
C LYS A 26 -15.64 -26.54 -10.55
N LYS A 27 -15.25 -25.77 -9.54
CA LYS A 27 -14.65 -24.46 -9.72
C LYS A 27 -13.12 -24.54 -9.83
N TYR A 28 -12.57 -23.76 -10.77
CA TYR A 28 -11.13 -23.53 -10.91
C TYR A 28 -10.68 -22.31 -10.13
N ASP A 29 -11.61 -21.39 -9.85
CA ASP A 29 -11.37 -20.10 -9.22
C ASP A 29 -12.18 -19.98 -7.94
N TYR A 30 -11.49 -19.75 -6.84
CA TYR A 30 -12.12 -19.66 -5.52
C TYR A 30 -12.87 -18.35 -5.31
N ASP A 31 -12.48 -17.29 -6.05
CA ASP A 31 -13.13 -15.98 -5.96
C ASP A 31 -14.55 -15.96 -6.56
N GLU A 32 -14.90 -16.99 -7.36
CA GLU A 32 -16.23 -17.14 -7.96
C GLU A 32 -17.24 -17.87 -7.09
N ILE A 33 -16.86 -18.35 -5.91
CA ILE A 33 -17.79 -19.05 -5.02
C ILE A 33 -18.56 -18.03 -4.17
N ASN A 34 -19.85 -17.91 -4.40
CA ASN A 34 -20.73 -17.09 -3.57
C ASN A 34 -21.14 -17.85 -2.31
N PHE A 35 -20.31 -17.78 -1.27
CA PHE A 35 -20.61 -18.45 0.00
C PHE A 35 -21.85 -17.89 0.71
N ASP A 36 -22.27 -16.66 0.40
CA ASP A 36 -23.43 -16.03 1.05
C ASP A 36 -24.74 -16.71 0.64
N GLU A 37 -24.84 -17.26 -0.58
CA GLU A 37 -25.99 -18.08 -1.00
C GLU A 37 -26.19 -19.33 -0.13
N PHE A 38 -25.08 -19.92 0.35
CA PHE A 38 -25.14 -21.08 1.22
C PHE A 38 -25.38 -20.71 2.70
N LEU A 39 -25.11 -19.46 3.07
CA LEU A 39 -25.35 -18.94 4.41
C LEU A 39 -26.82 -18.56 4.63
N ASP A 40 -27.54 -18.17 3.57
CA ASP A 40 -28.95 -17.81 3.65
C ASP A 40 -29.87 -19.03 3.94
N ASP A 41 -29.43 -20.23 3.56
CA ASP A 41 -30.19 -21.49 3.71
C ASP A 41 -29.71 -22.38 4.89
N ILE A 42 -29.04 -21.79 5.89
CA ILE A 42 -28.47 -22.53 7.03
C ILE A 42 -29.57 -22.98 7.98
N HIS A 43 -29.55 -24.27 8.32
CA HIS A 43 -30.50 -24.88 9.28
C HIS A 43 -29.82 -25.40 10.55
N SER A 44 -28.51 -25.36 10.68
CA SER A 44 -27.77 -25.78 11.87
C SER A 44 -26.43 -25.08 12.05
N GLU A 45 -25.96 -24.99 13.30
CA GLU A 45 -24.63 -24.47 13.61
C GLU A 45 -23.50 -25.34 12.99
N GLU A 46 -23.75 -26.64 12.78
CA GLU A 46 -22.79 -27.51 12.12
C GLU A 46 -22.60 -27.15 10.63
N GLU A 47 -23.72 -26.90 9.92
CA GLU A 47 -23.64 -26.41 8.52
C GLU A 47 -22.94 -25.09 8.43
N LYS A 48 -23.22 -24.15 9.31
CA LYS A 48 -22.56 -22.85 9.39
C LYS A 48 -21.05 -23.00 9.64
N SER A 49 -20.66 -23.91 10.53
CA SER A 49 -19.25 -24.22 10.80
C SER A 49 -18.54 -24.75 9.56
N ILE A 50 -19.15 -25.68 8.81
CA ILE A 50 -18.60 -26.25 7.58
C ILE A 50 -18.42 -25.18 6.49
N ILE A 51 -19.45 -24.37 6.24
CA ILE A 51 -19.41 -23.30 5.25
C ILE A 51 -18.33 -22.28 5.64
N GLY A 52 -18.27 -21.91 6.91
CA GLY A 52 -17.25 -21.01 7.44
C GLY A 52 -15.82 -21.54 7.28
N LYS A 53 -15.60 -22.83 7.50
CA LYS A 53 -14.30 -23.50 7.28
C LYS A 53 -13.88 -23.45 5.80
N GLU A 54 -14.78 -23.83 4.88
CA GLU A 54 -14.46 -23.80 3.43
C GLU A 54 -14.22 -22.37 2.96
N ARG A 55 -15.07 -21.40 3.35
CA ARG A 55 -14.87 -19.97 3.04
C ARG A 55 -13.51 -19.48 3.52
N TRP A 56 -13.13 -19.83 4.76
CA TRP A 56 -11.85 -19.43 5.31
C TRP A 56 -10.67 -20.09 4.59
N ILE A 57 -10.72 -21.41 4.35
CA ILE A 57 -9.67 -22.17 3.66
C ILE A 57 -9.47 -21.64 2.25
N LEU A 58 -10.53 -21.31 1.53
CA LEU A 58 -10.48 -20.85 0.15
C LEU A 58 -10.20 -19.35 0.02
N SER A 59 -10.27 -18.60 1.10
CA SER A 59 -9.91 -17.19 1.10
C SER A 59 -8.38 -17.00 0.93
N THR A 60 -7.97 -15.89 0.32
CA THR A 60 -6.54 -15.51 0.21
C THR A 60 -5.91 -15.30 1.60
N ASN A 61 -6.70 -14.86 2.57
CA ASN A 61 -6.23 -14.57 3.93
C ASN A 61 -5.83 -15.82 4.72
N SER A 62 -6.38 -17.00 4.43
CA SER A 62 -6.01 -18.24 5.12
C SER A 62 -4.54 -18.63 4.97
N ILE A 63 -3.85 -18.10 3.95
CA ILE A 63 -2.41 -18.31 3.74
C ILE A 63 -1.58 -17.46 4.70
N TYR A 64 -2.09 -16.33 5.15
CA TYR A 64 -1.34 -15.31 5.87
C TYR A 64 -1.77 -15.15 7.34
N HIS A 65 -3.00 -15.47 7.70
CA HIS A 65 -3.57 -15.22 9.03
C HIS A 65 -4.20 -16.48 9.62
N GLY A 66 -3.57 -17.02 10.67
CA GLY A 66 -4.01 -18.23 11.39
C GLY A 66 -5.04 -18.02 12.51
N ASP A 67 -5.74 -16.88 12.60
CA ASP A 67 -6.20 -16.39 13.89
C ASP A 67 -7.71 -16.48 14.21
N ALA A 68 -8.52 -17.38 13.65
CA ALA A 68 -9.93 -17.34 14.02
C ALA A 68 -10.71 -18.68 14.11
N ILE A 69 -10.10 -19.80 13.81
CA ILE A 69 -10.79 -21.12 13.93
C ILE A 69 -9.91 -22.04 14.78
N ASP A 70 -10.55 -22.88 15.62
CA ASP A 70 -9.84 -23.92 16.36
C ASP A 70 -8.96 -24.73 15.41
N SER A 71 -7.65 -24.66 15.61
CA SER A 71 -6.67 -25.20 14.68
C SER A 71 -6.73 -26.72 14.59
N GLU A 72 -7.08 -27.41 15.68
CA GLU A 72 -7.16 -28.88 15.69
C GLU A 72 -8.39 -29.37 14.92
N GLU A 73 -9.55 -28.77 15.16
CA GLU A 73 -10.78 -29.10 14.45
C GLU A 73 -10.66 -28.83 12.95
N LEU A 74 -10.00 -27.71 12.57
CA LEU A 74 -9.76 -27.34 11.18
C LEU A 74 -8.81 -28.33 10.50
N VAL A 75 -7.77 -28.79 11.19
CA VAL A 75 -6.81 -29.77 10.68
C VAL A 75 -7.51 -31.10 10.40
N GLU A 76 -8.31 -31.62 11.34
CA GLU A 76 -9.04 -32.86 11.14
C GLU A 76 -10.08 -32.75 10.02
N TYR A 77 -10.77 -31.62 9.94
CA TYR A 77 -11.69 -31.36 8.82
C TYR A 77 -10.97 -31.42 7.46
N MET A 78 -9.85 -30.71 7.29
CA MET A 78 -9.12 -30.71 6.04
C MET A 78 -8.53 -32.10 5.68
N LYS A 79 -8.07 -32.88 6.66
CA LYS A 79 -7.63 -34.25 6.45
C LYS A 79 -8.76 -35.13 5.89
N SER A 80 -9.96 -34.98 6.45
CA SER A 80 -11.14 -35.66 5.93
C SER A 80 -11.45 -35.23 4.51
N ARG A 81 -11.40 -33.92 4.21
CA ARG A 81 -11.65 -33.38 2.85
C ARG A 81 -10.65 -33.88 1.82
N LEU A 82 -9.38 -34.01 2.17
CA LEU A 82 -8.33 -34.55 1.27
C LEU A 82 -8.66 -35.96 0.76
N GLY A 83 -9.36 -36.79 1.57
CA GLY A 83 -9.80 -38.12 1.17
C GLY A 83 -11.02 -38.15 0.24
N HIS A 84 -11.70 -37.01 0.04
CA HIS A 84 -12.98 -36.94 -0.67
C HIS A 84 -12.95 -36.03 -1.90
N THR A 85 -11.88 -35.28 -2.13
CA THR A 85 -11.74 -34.41 -3.32
C THR A 85 -10.77 -34.98 -4.32
N SER A 86 -11.07 -34.81 -5.60
CA SER A 86 -10.14 -35.04 -6.71
C SER A 86 -9.74 -33.74 -7.41
N ASN A 87 -10.31 -32.62 -7.01
CA ASN A 87 -10.03 -31.32 -7.58
C ASN A 87 -8.63 -30.85 -7.18
N ILE A 88 -7.77 -30.67 -8.16
CA ILE A 88 -6.35 -30.27 -7.97
C ILE A 88 -6.18 -28.94 -7.24
N PHE A 89 -7.10 -27.97 -7.46
CA PHE A 89 -7.06 -26.67 -6.79
C PHE A 89 -7.39 -26.82 -5.31
N LEU A 90 -8.39 -27.64 -4.97
CA LEU A 90 -8.73 -27.95 -3.57
C LEU A 90 -7.59 -28.72 -2.89
N LEU A 91 -7.05 -29.73 -3.56
CA LEU A 91 -5.90 -30.50 -3.05
C LEU A 91 -4.70 -29.59 -2.76
N SER A 92 -4.38 -28.66 -3.68
CA SER A 92 -3.29 -27.72 -3.47
C SER A 92 -3.55 -26.82 -2.26
N ARG A 93 -4.78 -26.34 -2.11
CA ARG A 93 -5.17 -25.41 -1.06
C ARG A 93 -5.21 -26.07 0.32
N TYR A 94 -5.89 -27.22 0.44
CA TYR A 94 -5.94 -27.97 1.71
C TYR A 94 -4.54 -28.35 2.18
N ASN A 95 -3.70 -28.87 1.32
CA ASN A 95 -2.32 -29.21 1.67
C ASN A 95 -1.50 -27.98 2.08
N HIS A 96 -1.67 -26.84 1.40
CA HIS A 96 -0.96 -25.61 1.74
C HIS A 96 -1.37 -25.09 3.14
N VAL A 97 -2.66 -25.05 3.43
CA VAL A 97 -3.18 -24.61 4.74
C VAL A 97 -2.77 -25.59 5.83
N LEU A 98 -2.86 -26.91 5.60
CA LEU A 98 -2.38 -27.94 6.52
C LEU A 98 -0.90 -27.77 6.84
N TYR A 99 -0.07 -27.48 5.84
CA TYR A 99 1.35 -27.16 6.08
C TYR A 99 1.51 -25.92 6.97
N ASN A 100 0.74 -24.87 6.73
CA ASN A 100 0.84 -23.64 7.52
C ASN A 100 0.46 -23.87 9.00
N LEU A 101 -0.53 -24.74 9.27
CA LEU A 101 -0.96 -25.07 10.63
C LEU A 101 -0.06 -26.09 11.30
N THR A 102 0.31 -27.18 10.60
CA THR A 102 0.99 -28.32 11.22
C THR A 102 2.50 -28.27 11.09
N LYS A 103 3.03 -27.46 10.14
CA LYS A 103 4.44 -27.44 9.73
C LYS A 103 4.99 -28.78 9.22
N ASN A 104 4.10 -29.72 8.87
CA ASN A 104 4.49 -31.00 8.30
C ASN A 104 4.91 -30.86 6.85
N ASN A 105 6.16 -31.16 6.53
CA ASN A 105 6.76 -31.01 5.21
C ASN A 105 6.10 -31.87 4.14
N GLU A 106 5.41 -32.96 4.50
CA GLU A 106 4.70 -33.80 3.55
C GLU A 106 3.53 -33.05 2.89
N TYR A 107 2.75 -32.32 3.69
CA TYR A 107 1.70 -31.44 3.16
C TYR A 107 2.29 -30.36 2.26
N CYS A 108 3.45 -29.80 2.61
CA CYS A 108 4.11 -28.82 1.75
C CYS A 108 4.51 -29.40 0.40
N LYS A 109 5.09 -30.61 0.37
CA LYS A 109 5.45 -31.33 -0.88
C LYS A 109 4.21 -31.59 -1.73
N ASN A 110 3.14 -32.11 -1.13
CA ASN A 110 1.89 -32.37 -1.80
C ASN A 110 1.26 -31.09 -2.37
N ALA A 111 1.28 -29.99 -1.63
CA ALA A 111 0.82 -28.71 -2.12
C ALA A 111 1.63 -28.25 -3.34
N ILE A 112 2.97 -28.33 -3.29
CA ILE A 112 3.84 -27.94 -4.39
C ILE A 112 3.54 -28.80 -5.64
N GLU A 113 3.42 -30.12 -5.51
CA GLU A 113 3.12 -30.99 -6.67
C GLU A 113 1.75 -30.68 -7.30
N ASN A 114 0.75 -30.40 -6.49
CA ASN A 114 -0.56 -29.98 -6.98
C ASN A 114 -0.49 -28.60 -7.67
N TYR A 115 0.21 -27.62 -7.10
CA TYR A 115 0.43 -26.32 -7.76
C TYR A 115 1.23 -26.45 -9.06
N LYS A 116 2.20 -27.35 -9.14
CA LYS A 116 2.93 -27.68 -10.38
C LYS A 116 1.99 -28.27 -11.44
N ALA A 117 1.05 -29.11 -11.03
CA ALA A 117 0.06 -29.67 -11.95
C ALA A 117 -0.89 -28.58 -12.47
N ILE A 118 -1.32 -27.64 -11.61
CA ILE A 118 -2.10 -26.46 -12.02
C ILE A 118 -1.30 -25.60 -13.01
N ALA A 119 -0.02 -25.33 -12.72
CA ALA A 119 0.84 -24.57 -13.64
C ALA A 119 0.94 -25.25 -15.02
N ARG A 120 1.04 -26.58 -15.08
CA ARG A 120 1.04 -27.33 -16.37
C ARG A 120 -0.28 -27.16 -17.11
N GLN A 121 -1.43 -27.24 -16.43
CA GLN A 121 -2.74 -26.99 -17.05
C GLN A 121 -2.83 -25.57 -17.61
N TYR A 122 -2.33 -24.58 -16.89
CA TYR A 122 -2.28 -23.19 -17.36
C TYR A 122 -1.36 -23.03 -18.56
N PHE A 123 -0.25 -23.76 -18.57
CA PHE A 123 0.62 -23.80 -19.73
C PHE A 123 -0.09 -24.39 -20.99
N GLU A 124 -0.94 -25.35 -20.86
CA GLU A 124 -1.65 -26.00 -21.97
C GLU A 124 -2.85 -25.18 -22.48
N SER A 125 -3.50 -24.38 -21.61
CA SER A 125 -4.73 -23.67 -21.97
C SER A 125 -4.50 -22.46 -22.89
N ASN A 126 -3.33 -21.82 -22.84
CA ASN A 126 -2.94 -20.63 -23.61
C ASN A 126 -3.98 -19.48 -23.59
N ASP A 127 -4.73 -19.34 -22.49
CA ASP A 127 -5.74 -18.30 -22.28
C ASP A 127 -5.12 -17.09 -21.58
N SER A 128 -5.28 -15.89 -22.15
CA SER A 128 -4.77 -14.63 -21.61
C SER A 128 -5.28 -14.33 -20.20
N ASN A 129 -6.50 -14.74 -19.87
CA ASN A 129 -7.10 -14.53 -18.55
C ASN A 129 -6.38 -15.30 -17.44
N ILE A 130 -5.58 -16.31 -17.79
CA ILE A 130 -4.84 -17.13 -16.84
C ILE A 130 -3.50 -16.52 -16.44
N GLY A 131 -3.02 -15.49 -17.16
CA GLY A 131 -1.69 -14.92 -16.94
C GLY A 131 -1.44 -14.51 -15.48
N TYR A 132 -2.32 -13.74 -14.88
CA TYR A 132 -2.18 -13.33 -13.48
C TYR A 132 -2.29 -14.51 -12.49
N ARG A 133 -3.14 -15.49 -12.78
CA ARG A 133 -3.26 -16.73 -11.97
C ARG A 133 -1.97 -17.54 -12.02
N MET A 134 -1.31 -17.60 -13.18
CA MET A 134 0.02 -18.21 -13.32
C MET A 134 1.03 -17.54 -12.39
N HIS A 135 1.03 -16.21 -12.31
CA HIS A 135 1.89 -15.46 -11.37
C HIS A 135 1.68 -15.90 -9.93
N ILE A 136 0.43 -15.99 -9.47
CA ILE A 136 0.11 -16.44 -8.10
C ILE A 136 0.60 -17.87 -7.86
N VAL A 137 0.35 -18.77 -8.78
CA VAL A 137 0.74 -20.18 -8.66
C VAL A 137 2.26 -20.34 -8.62
N LEU A 138 2.99 -19.69 -9.52
CA LEU A 138 4.45 -19.74 -9.55
C LEU A 138 5.06 -19.13 -8.28
N ASN A 139 4.58 -18.00 -7.83
CA ASN A 139 5.02 -17.38 -6.57
C ASN A 139 4.81 -18.32 -5.37
N THR A 140 3.68 -19.00 -5.34
CA THR A 140 3.37 -19.98 -4.28
C THR A 140 4.32 -21.17 -4.33
N ILE A 141 4.56 -21.74 -5.50
CA ILE A 141 5.52 -22.85 -5.68
C ILE A 141 6.90 -22.44 -5.18
N ILE A 142 7.41 -21.27 -5.60
CA ILE A 142 8.74 -20.78 -5.22
C ILE A 142 8.84 -20.56 -3.72
N CYS A 143 7.83 -19.94 -3.12
CA CYS A 143 7.80 -19.65 -1.69
C CYS A 143 7.77 -20.94 -0.84
N LEU A 144 6.93 -21.90 -1.20
CA LEU A 144 6.83 -23.19 -0.50
C LEU A 144 8.10 -24.03 -0.66
N SER A 145 8.62 -24.12 -1.89
CA SER A 145 9.84 -24.88 -2.17
C SER A 145 11.05 -24.37 -1.40
N LYS A 146 11.15 -23.03 -1.21
CA LYS A 146 12.19 -22.44 -0.38
C LYS A 146 12.08 -22.86 1.10
N LYS A 147 10.85 -22.94 1.63
CA LYS A 147 10.61 -23.31 3.03
C LYS A 147 11.12 -24.72 3.35
N ILE A 148 11.00 -25.65 2.42
CA ILE A 148 11.42 -27.05 2.60
C ILE A 148 12.71 -27.42 1.85
N LYS A 149 13.37 -26.43 1.23
CA LYS A 149 14.61 -26.59 0.43
C LYS A 149 14.46 -27.56 -0.73
N LEU A 150 13.30 -27.57 -1.40
CA LEU A 150 13.03 -28.41 -2.56
C LEU A 150 13.61 -27.76 -3.82
N ASP A 151 14.22 -28.60 -4.68
CA ASP A 151 14.69 -28.17 -6.00
C ASP A 151 13.52 -27.94 -6.96
N LEU A 152 13.68 -26.95 -7.84
CA LEU A 152 12.69 -26.53 -8.83
C LEU A 152 13.14 -26.79 -10.28
N LEU A 153 14.12 -27.68 -10.50
CA LEU A 153 14.69 -27.95 -11.85
C LEU A 153 13.65 -28.40 -12.87
N ASP A 154 12.63 -29.14 -12.47
CA ASP A 154 11.53 -29.56 -13.33
C ASP A 154 10.66 -28.38 -13.81
N ILE A 155 10.33 -27.46 -12.90
CA ILE A 155 9.61 -26.23 -13.22
C ILE A 155 10.48 -25.30 -14.07
N GLU A 156 11.77 -25.20 -13.76
CA GLU A 156 12.70 -24.40 -14.56
C GLU A 156 12.75 -24.90 -16.01
N LYS A 157 12.81 -26.22 -16.23
CA LYS A 157 12.74 -26.80 -17.57
C LYS A 157 11.41 -26.52 -18.26
N ALA A 158 10.28 -26.64 -17.55
CA ALA A 158 8.98 -26.34 -18.10
C ALA A 158 8.86 -24.89 -18.53
N ILE A 159 9.26 -23.95 -17.69
CA ILE A 159 9.28 -22.51 -17.99
C ILE A 159 10.17 -22.22 -19.20
N ASN A 160 11.39 -22.80 -19.27
CA ASN A 160 12.27 -22.60 -20.41
C ASN A 160 11.66 -23.05 -21.73
N ASN A 161 11.07 -24.24 -21.73
CA ASN A 161 10.38 -24.77 -22.93
C ASN A 161 9.23 -23.87 -23.34
N TYR A 162 8.53 -23.34 -22.36
CA TYR A 162 7.38 -22.50 -22.52
C TYR A 162 7.76 -21.13 -23.11
N LEU A 163 8.71 -20.45 -22.49
CA LEU A 163 9.16 -19.13 -22.95
C LEU A 163 9.76 -19.14 -24.35
N LYS A 164 10.30 -20.31 -24.82
CA LYS A 164 10.85 -20.48 -26.16
C LYS A 164 9.80 -20.85 -27.21
N SER A 165 8.59 -21.20 -26.82
CA SER A 165 7.54 -21.57 -27.77
C SER A 165 6.91 -20.31 -28.37
N ASN A 166 6.75 -20.32 -29.71
CA ASN A 166 6.15 -19.21 -30.47
C ASN A 166 4.61 -19.15 -30.35
N ASN A 167 3.98 -20.20 -29.82
CA ASN A 167 2.52 -20.35 -29.79
C ASN A 167 1.91 -19.93 -28.45
N ILE A 168 2.61 -19.18 -27.65
CA ILE A 168 2.19 -18.82 -26.30
C ILE A 168 1.72 -17.37 -26.23
N CYS A 169 0.61 -17.17 -25.51
CA CYS A 169 0.06 -15.85 -25.19
C CYS A 169 1.11 -14.96 -24.49
N ASP A 170 1.27 -13.76 -25.00
CA ASP A 170 2.21 -12.76 -24.46
C ASP A 170 1.93 -12.42 -23.02
N ASP A 171 0.68 -12.42 -22.58
CA ASP A 171 0.30 -12.19 -21.18
C ASP A 171 0.88 -13.26 -20.25
N ILE A 172 0.85 -14.51 -20.66
CA ILE A 172 1.42 -15.61 -19.85
C ILE A 172 2.94 -15.47 -19.78
N LYS A 173 3.62 -15.17 -20.90
CA LYS A 173 5.07 -14.89 -20.91
C LYS A 173 5.43 -13.75 -19.96
N PHE A 174 4.67 -12.64 -20.02
CA PHE A 174 4.86 -11.50 -19.14
C PHE A 174 4.77 -11.89 -17.67
N TRP A 175 3.70 -12.56 -17.25
CA TRP A 175 3.49 -12.94 -15.86
C TRP A 175 4.48 -13.98 -15.33
N ILE A 176 4.98 -14.86 -16.19
CA ILE A 176 6.09 -15.77 -15.83
C ILE A 176 7.35 -14.97 -15.52
N LEU A 177 7.74 -14.04 -16.41
CA LEU A 177 8.94 -13.23 -16.24
C LEU A 177 8.83 -12.33 -15.00
N GLU A 178 7.65 -11.75 -14.74
CA GLU A 178 7.37 -10.97 -13.52
C GLU A 178 7.54 -11.83 -12.27
N SER A 179 6.99 -13.06 -12.26
CA SER A 179 7.14 -13.99 -11.12
C SER A 179 8.59 -14.32 -10.82
N ILE A 180 9.38 -14.52 -11.86
CA ILE A 180 10.81 -14.83 -11.71
C ILE A 180 11.57 -13.61 -11.18
N LYS A 181 11.28 -12.41 -11.67
CA LYS A 181 11.87 -11.15 -11.20
C LYS A 181 11.57 -10.94 -9.72
N ASP A 182 10.30 -11.05 -9.31
CA ASP A 182 9.85 -10.82 -7.93
C ASP A 182 10.43 -11.82 -6.94
N ASN A 183 10.75 -13.02 -7.40
CA ASN A 183 11.30 -14.07 -6.55
C ASN A 183 12.77 -14.40 -6.85
N TYR A 184 13.48 -13.54 -7.57
CA TYR A 184 14.84 -13.83 -8.02
C TYR A 184 15.81 -14.14 -6.89
N ASP A 185 15.69 -13.48 -5.76
CA ASP A 185 16.52 -13.74 -4.58
C ASP A 185 16.24 -15.12 -3.95
N LYS A 186 15.02 -15.62 -4.12
CA LYS A 186 14.61 -16.94 -3.63
C LYS A 186 14.95 -18.05 -4.62
N TRP A 187 14.86 -17.75 -5.90
CA TRP A 187 15.06 -18.70 -6.98
C TRP A 187 15.92 -18.08 -8.09
N LYS A 188 17.24 -18.29 -8.00
CA LYS A 188 18.23 -17.76 -8.95
C LYS A 188 18.28 -18.61 -10.21
N ILE A 189 17.24 -18.53 -11.03
CA ILE A 189 17.17 -19.21 -12.30
C ILE A 189 18.26 -18.66 -13.25
N LYS A 190 19.09 -19.54 -13.81
CA LYS A 190 20.21 -19.15 -14.68
C LYS A 190 19.96 -19.51 -16.16
N SER A 191 18.99 -20.33 -16.44
CA SER A 191 18.74 -20.88 -17.77
C SER A 191 18.00 -19.94 -18.73
N ILE A 192 17.41 -18.86 -18.22
CA ILE A 192 16.62 -17.88 -19.00
C ILE A 192 17.46 -16.67 -19.45
N THR A 193 18.66 -16.90 -19.94
CA THR A 193 19.58 -15.81 -20.37
C THR A 193 19.02 -14.97 -21.51
N TYR A 194 18.03 -15.45 -22.21
CA TYR A 194 17.31 -14.81 -23.33
C TYR A 194 16.04 -14.02 -22.87
N ALA A 195 15.80 -13.91 -21.58
CA ALA A 195 14.65 -13.16 -21.06
C ALA A 195 14.61 -11.69 -21.51
N PRO A 196 15.74 -10.95 -21.60
CA PRO A 196 15.73 -9.58 -22.13
C PRO A 196 15.16 -9.50 -23.55
N GLU A 197 15.53 -10.44 -24.43
CA GLU A 197 15.08 -10.51 -25.82
C GLU A 197 13.56 -10.80 -25.90
N ILE A 198 13.04 -11.68 -25.05
CA ILE A 198 11.59 -11.90 -24.95
C ILE A 198 10.89 -10.62 -24.50
N CYS A 199 11.42 -9.89 -23.52
CA CYS A 199 10.84 -8.61 -23.09
C CYS A 199 10.79 -7.60 -24.25
N MET A 200 11.80 -7.55 -25.10
CA MET A 200 11.79 -6.69 -26.29
C MET A 200 10.74 -7.13 -27.32
N GLU A 201 10.57 -8.44 -27.52
CA GLU A 201 9.51 -8.99 -28.36
C GLU A 201 8.13 -8.60 -27.82
N LEU A 202 7.86 -8.85 -26.52
CA LEU A 202 6.60 -8.47 -25.85
C LEU A 202 6.33 -6.97 -25.95
N TYR A 203 7.35 -6.14 -25.78
CA TYR A 203 7.23 -4.69 -25.92
C TYR A 203 6.80 -4.29 -27.33
N SER A 204 7.29 -4.98 -28.36
CA SER A 204 6.94 -4.66 -29.75
C SER A 204 5.48 -4.98 -30.10
N HIS A 205 4.82 -5.86 -29.36
CA HIS A 205 3.42 -6.23 -29.54
C HIS A 205 2.45 -5.43 -28.68
N GLU A 206 2.96 -4.67 -27.70
CA GLU A 206 2.14 -3.97 -26.71
C GLU A 206 2.01 -2.47 -27.04
N ALA A 207 0.82 -1.91 -26.91
CA ALA A 207 0.54 -0.49 -27.16
C ALA A 207 0.35 0.32 -25.87
N GLY A 208 -0.10 -0.33 -24.80
CA GLY A 208 -0.47 0.34 -23.54
C GLY A 208 0.74 0.83 -22.75
N TYR A 209 0.77 2.13 -22.42
CA TYR A 209 1.88 2.77 -21.69
C TYR A 209 2.33 2.00 -20.44
N GLY A 210 1.37 1.66 -19.56
CA GLY A 210 1.69 1.03 -18.27
C GLY A 210 2.28 -0.38 -18.43
N LYS A 211 1.71 -1.19 -19.30
CA LYS A 211 2.18 -2.54 -19.58
C LYS A 211 3.52 -2.54 -20.31
N CYS A 212 3.70 -1.65 -21.31
CA CYS A 212 4.99 -1.41 -21.95
C CYS A 212 6.08 -1.09 -20.93
N LYS A 213 5.79 -0.20 -19.98
CA LYS A 213 6.73 0.17 -18.92
C LYS A 213 7.13 -1.03 -18.07
N SER A 214 6.15 -1.81 -17.58
CA SER A 214 6.42 -3.00 -16.78
C SER A 214 7.26 -4.02 -17.54
N ILE A 215 6.95 -4.29 -18.83
CA ILE A 215 7.73 -5.20 -19.68
C ILE A 215 9.19 -4.73 -19.79
N LEU A 216 9.41 -3.44 -20.04
CA LEU A 216 10.76 -2.87 -20.17
C LEU A 216 11.53 -2.90 -18.85
N GLU A 217 10.88 -2.67 -17.70
CA GLU A 217 11.48 -2.77 -16.37
C GLU A 217 11.88 -4.23 -16.03
N ILE A 218 11.09 -5.22 -16.46
CA ILE A 218 11.46 -6.63 -16.37
C ILE A 218 12.67 -6.91 -17.28
N GLY A 219 12.64 -6.39 -18.51
CA GLY A 219 13.74 -6.49 -19.47
C GLY A 219 15.04 -5.91 -18.92
N GLU A 220 14.99 -4.70 -18.31
CA GLU A 220 16.13 -4.08 -17.64
C GLU A 220 16.69 -4.99 -16.54
N PHE A 221 15.81 -5.52 -15.67
CA PHE A 221 16.19 -6.39 -14.57
C PHE A 221 16.99 -7.61 -15.06
N PHE A 222 16.54 -8.27 -16.13
CA PHE A 222 17.22 -9.43 -16.70
C PHE A 222 18.45 -9.04 -17.51
N ALA A 223 18.40 -7.93 -18.25
CA ALA A 223 19.54 -7.44 -19.01
C ALA A 223 20.75 -7.09 -18.15
N GLN A 224 20.53 -6.48 -16.99
CA GLN A 224 21.59 -6.20 -16.02
C GLN A 224 22.32 -7.46 -15.55
N ARG A 225 21.65 -8.61 -15.56
CA ARG A 225 22.16 -9.90 -15.08
C ARG A 225 22.75 -10.77 -16.18
N PHE A 226 22.12 -10.78 -17.33
CA PHE A 226 22.42 -11.76 -18.37
C PHE A 226 22.99 -11.16 -19.66
N ASN A 227 22.53 -9.97 -20.07
CA ASN A 227 22.94 -9.39 -21.33
C ASN A 227 22.95 -7.85 -21.27
N LYS A 228 24.02 -7.26 -20.73
CA LYS A 228 24.13 -5.81 -20.58
C LYS A 228 24.17 -5.04 -21.91
N ALA A 229 24.48 -5.73 -23.03
CA ALA A 229 24.56 -5.08 -24.34
C ALA A 229 23.21 -4.57 -24.83
N ILE A 230 22.09 -5.13 -24.35
CA ILE A 230 20.73 -4.72 -24.72
C ILE A 230 20.21 -3.54 -23.90
N LEU A 231 20.85 -3.18 -22.77
CA LEU A 231 20.42 -2.09 -21.88
C LEU A 231 20.22 -0.75 -22.58
N PRO A 232 21.13 -0.28 -23.46
CA PRO A 232 20.93 0.97 -24.19
C PRO A 232 19.62 0.98 -25.00
N ILE A 233 19.26 -0.15 -25.60
CA ILE A 233 18.01 -0.29 -26.39
C ILE A 233 16.81 -0.21 -25.46
N ILE A 234 16.84 -0.92 -24.33
CA ILE A 234 15.76 -0.90 -23.33
C ILE A 234 15.54 0.53 -22.79
N TYR A 235 16.63 1.25 -22.47
CA TYR A 235 16.52 2.63 -22.00
C TYR A 235 15.99 3.57 -23.08
N ASP A 236 16.35 3.37 -24.32
CA ASP A 236 15.81 4.15 -25.44
C ASP A 236 14.30 3.94 -25.57
N CYS A 237 13.84 2.69 -25.50
CA CYS A 237 12.42 2.34 -25.50
C CYS A 237 11.66 2.86 -24.26
N LEU A 238 12.29 2.86 -23.07
CA LEU A 238 11.70 3.47 -21.87
C LEU A 238 11.51 4.98 -22.06
N GLY A 239 12.48 5.67 -22.66
CA GLY A 239 12.35 7.08 -23.00
C GLY A 239 11.22 7.35 -23.99
N GLU A 240 11.09 6.54 -25.04
CA GLU A 240 10.00 6.63 -26.01
C GLU A 240 8.62 6.36 -25.37
N ASN A 241 8.55 5.36 -24.52
CA ASN A 241 7.31 5.02 -23.81
C ASN A 241 6.87 6.18 -22.90
N GLU A 242 7.80 6.83 -22.18
CA GLU A 242 7.47 8.04 -21.42
C GLU A 242 6.94 9.16 -22.33
N GLY A 243 7.44 9.27 -23.54
CA GLY A 243 6.97 10.24 -24.55
C GLY A 243 5.49 10.10 -24.90
N LYS A 244 4.90 8.89 -24.77
CA LYS A 244 3.44 8.66 -24.97
C LYS A 244 2.59 9.40 -23.94
N CYS A 245 3.17 9.82 -22.81
CA CYS A 245 2.48 10.54 -21.75
C CYS A 245 2.51 12.07 -21.94
N VAL A 246 3.17 12.59 -22.97
CA VAL A 246 3.23 14.03 -23.21
C VAL A 246 1.84 14.55 -23.60
N ILE A 247 1.38 15.59 -22.94
CA ILE A 247 0.08 16.23 -23.20
C ILE A 247 0.27 17.35 -24.21
N TYR A 248 -0.55 17.35 -25.25
CA TYR A 248 -0.61 18.36 -26.30
C TYR A 248 -1.90 19.18 -26.17
N ASP A 249 -1.87 20.42 -26.60
CA ASP A 249 -3.07 21.27 -26.72
C ASP A 249 -3.88 20.95 -28.01
N ASP A 250 -5.02 21.62 -28.18
CA ASP A 250 -5.90 21.43 -29.34
C ASP A 250 -5.21 21.82 -30.68
N GLY A 251 -4.14 22.60 -30.63
CA GLY A 251 -3.29 22.98 -31.79
C GLY A 251 -2.11 22.05 -31.99
N ASN A 252 -2.05 20.92 -31.30
CA ASN A 252 -0.94 19.95 -31.33
C ASN A 252 0.41 20.51 -30.84
N ASN A 253 0.38 21.60 -30.03
CA ASN A 253 1.56 22.11 -29.36
C ASN A 253 1.69 21.47 -27.99
N ILE A 254 2.94 21.40 -27.50
CA ILE A 254 3.20 20.84 -26.16
C ILE A 254 2.62 21.78 -25.11
N THR A 255 1.73 21.26 -24.29
CA THR A 255 1.15 22.01 -23.18
C THR A 255 2.24 22.34 -22.15
N ALA A 256 2.44 23.62 -21.86
CA ALA A 256 3.37 24.05 -20.82
C ALA A 256 2.78 23.68 -19.44
N SER A 257 3.25 22.58 -18.85
CA SER A 257 2.76 22.05 -17.57
C SER A 257 3.89 21.40 -16.79
N HIS A 258 3.74 21.36 -15.46
CA HIS A 258 4.64 20.58 -14.59
C HIS A 258 4.66 19.09 -14.95
N TYR A 259 3.53 18.57 -15.41
CA TYR A 259 3.41 17.18 -15.83
C TYR A 259 4.32 16.88 -17.03
N ASN A 260 4.25 17.70 -18.10
CA ASN A 260 5.11 17.53 -19.27
C ASN A 260 6.58 17.78 -18.92
N GLN A 261 6.86 18.77 -18.07
CA GLN A 261 8.22 19.01 -17.58
C GLN A 261 8.80 17.75 -16.91
N TYR A 262 8.02 17.12 -16.01
CA TYR A 262 8.42 15.90 -15.35
C TYR A 262 8.57 14.71 -16.32
N THR A 263 7.67 14.57 -17.28
CA THR A 263 7.76 13.56 -18.34
C THR A 263 9.06 13.70 -19.12
N TYR A 264 9.41 14.92 -19.54
CA TYR A 264 10.68 15.16 -20.22
C TYR A 264 11.90 14.92 -19.34
N GLN A 265 11.84 15.18 -18.05
CA GLN A 265 12.93 14.81 -17.12
C GLN A 265 13.18 13.30 -17.10
N ARG A 266 12.11 12.50 -17.08
CA ARG A 266 12.23 11.03 -17.16
C ARG A 266 12.80 10.58 -18.49
N MET A 267 12.30 11.13 -19.61
CA MET A 267 12.84 10.88 -20.95
C MET A 267 14.34 11.19 -21.02
N MET A 268 14.75 12.36 -20.54
CA MET A 268 16.17 12.78 -20.51
C MET A 268 17.04 11.80 -19.71
N ARG A 269 16.54 11.31 -18.56
CA ARG A 269 17.24 10.31 -17.76
C ARG A 269 17.46 9.02 -18.56
N TYR A 270 16.42 8.51 -19.20
CA TYR A 270 16.51 7.27 -19.99
C TYR A 270 17.42 7.45 -21.23
N TYR A 271 17.28 8.54 -21.98
CA TYR A 271 18.14 8.81 -23.13
C TYR A 271 19.62 9.04 -22.76
N LYS A 272 19.88 9.56 -21.57
CA LYS A 272 21.24 9.62 -21.04
C LYS A 272 21.80 8.22 -20.76
N MET A 273 20.97 7.32 -20.20
CA MET A 273 21.37 5.93 -19.91
C MET A 273 21.53 5.10 -21.19
N SER A 274 20.73 5.37 -22.23
CA SER A 274 20.87 4.73 -23.55
C SER A 274 22.08 5.21 -24.34
N GLY A 275 22.59 6.40 -24.01
CA GLY A 275 23.63 7.06 -24.80
C GLY A 275 23.10 7.75 -26.07
N ASN A 276 21.79 7.88 -26.23
CA ASN A 276 21.16 8.52 -27.39
C ASN A 276 21.20 10.05 -27.26
N VAL A 277 22.30 10.64 -27.78
CA VAL A 277 22.57 12.07 -27.65
C VAL A 277 21.54 12.94 -28.37
N GLU A 278 21.04 12.49 -29.52
CA GLU A 278 20.03 13.22 -30.28
C GLU A 278 18.72 13.33 -29.56
N LYS A 279 18.16 12.18 -29.09
CA LYS A 279 16.91 12.15 -28.33
C LYS A 279 17.04 12.89 -27.00
N LEU A 280 18.21 12.79 -26.32
CA LEU A 280 18.49 13.56 -25.12
C LEU A 280 18.43 15.05 -25.37
N ARG A 281 19.07 15.54 -26.46
CA ARG A 281 19.03 16.95 -26.85
C ARG A 281 17.64 17.44 -27.13
N ASN A 282 16.87 16.66 -27.89
CA ASN A 282 15.47 16.99 -28.23
C ASN A 282 14.59 17.08 -26.98
N ALA A 283 14.69 16.10 -26.07
CA ALA A 283 13.97 16.11 -24.80
C ALA A 283 14.37 17.32 -23.93
N THR A 284 15.65 17.72 -23.93
CA THR A 284 16.15 18.89 -23.20
C THR A 284 15.56 20.19 -23.74
N ILE A 285 15.48 20.34 -25.06
CA ILE A 285 14.86 21.51 -25.69
C ILE A 285 13.39 21.60 -25.27
N LYS A 286 12.64 20.50 -25.39
CA LYS A 286 11.20 20.44 -25.03
C LYS A 286 10.96 20.70 -23.54
N TYR A 287 11.81 20.18 -22.68
CA TYR A 287 11.80 20.50 -21.24
C TYR A 287 11.93 22.00 -20.97
N ASN A 288 12.84 22.68 -21.67
CA ASN A 288 13.04 24.12 -21.51
C ASN A 288 11.86 24.93 -22.09
N GLU A 289 11.28 24.50 -23.22
CA GLU A 289 10.05 25.09 -23.78
C GLU A 289 8.92 25.03 -22.75
N CYS A 290 8.71 23.88 -22.10
CA CYS A 290 7.72 23.75 -21.03
C CYS A 290 7.96 24.72 -19.87
N LYS A 291 9.21 24.96 -19.47
CA LYS A 291 9.52 25.91 -18.39
C LYS A 291 9.12 27.34 -18.73
N VAL A 292 9.45 27.79 -19.93
CA VAL A 292 9.20 29.17 -20.35
C VAL A 292 7.68 29.45 -20.48
N GLY A 293 6.92 28.44 -20.90
CA GLY A 293 5.47 28.57 -21.09
C GLY A 293 4.64 28.46 -19.81
N MET A 294 5.23 28.06 -18.67
CA MET A 294 4.46 27.83 -17.45
C MET A 294 3.90 29.14 -16.86
N LYS A 295 2.57 29.19 -16.77
CA LYS A 295 1.87 30.23 -16.04
C LYS A 295 1.45 29.65 -14.70
N PHE A 296 1.97 30.20 -13.60
CA PHE A 296 1.47 29.87 -12.26
C PHE A 296 0.11 30.51 -12.07
N VAL A 297 -0.92 29.68 -11.91
CA VAL A 297 -2.24 30.17 -11.51
C VAL A 297 -2.23 30.30 -9.99
N LYS A 298 -2.34 31.53 -9.50
CA LYS A 298 -2.51 31.79 -8.09
C LYS A 298 -3.94 31.45 -7.72
N PHE A 299 -4.15 30.36 -7.03
CA PHE A 299 -5.44 30.05 -6.44
C PHE A 299 -5.56 30.82 -5.09
N GLU A 300 -6.39 31.83 -5.08
CA GLU A 300 -6.83 32.45 -3.84
C GLU A 300 -8.21 31.88 -3.51
N ASP A 301 -8.27 30.99 -2.52
CA ASP A 301 -9.57 30.59 -1.97
C ASP A 301 -10.04 31.72 -1.05
N LYS A 302 -10.97 32.54 -1.55
CA LYS A 302 -11.60 33.63 -0.80
C LYS A 302 -12.82 33.17 -0.01
N LYS A 303 -13.05 31.86 0.12
CA LYS A 303 -14.11 31.36 0.98
C LYS A 303 -13.85 31.79 2.42
N GLN A 304 -14.67 32.68 2.89
CA GLN A 304 -14.69 33.01 4.32
C GLN A 304 -15.10 31.75 5.10
N MET A 305 -14.40 31.51 6.19
CA MET A 305 -14.77 30.45 7.13
C MET A 305 -16.23 30.63 7.54
N PRO A 306 -17.06 29.56 7.55
CA PRO A 306 -18.45 29.65 8.00
C PRO A 306 -18.53 30.35 9.37
N LYS A 307 -19.53 31.22 9.52
CA LYS A 307 -19.69 32.03 10.74
C LYS A 307 -19.80 31.17 12.00
N GLU A 308 -20.46 30.02 11.87
CA GLU A 308 -20.62 29.05 12.96
C GLU A 308 -19.27 28.54 13.49
N ILE A 309 -18.31 28.32 12.59
CA ILE A 309 -16.94 27.91 12.97
C ILE A 309 -16.21 29.05 13.64
N ILE A 310 -16.35 30.28 13.13
CA ILE A 310 -15.74 31.47 13.73
C ILE A 310 -16.29 31.69 15.17
N ASP A 311 -17.61 31.64 15.33
CA ASP A 311 -18.28 31.79 16.60
C ASP A 311 -17.90 30.66 17.59
N TYR A 312 -17.73 29.46 17.09
CA TYR A 312 -17.27 28.33 17.89
C TYR A 312 -15.83 28.53 18.39
N LEU A 313 -14.93 28.94 17.50
CA LEU A 313 -13.52 29.19 17.82
C LEU A 313 -13.39 30.38 18.82
N GLN A 314 -14.17 31.44 18.65
CA GLN A 314 -14.19 32.56 19.61
C GLN A 314 -14.61 32.08 21.01
N ARG A 315 -15.66 31.28 21.12
CA ARG A 315 -16.07 30.66 22.38
C ARG A 315 -14.98 29.78 22.99
N LEU A 316 -14.30 29.00 22.15
CA LEU A 316 -13.18 28.14 22.56
C LEU A 316 -12.04 28.98 23.14
N PHE A 317 -11.64 30.07 22.48
CA PHE A 317 -10.59 30.96 22.97
C PHE A 317 -11.00 31.70 24.27
N CYS A 318 -12.23 32.14 24.37
CA CYS A 318 -12.74 32.72 25.63
C CYS A 318 -12.74 31.68 26.77
N SER A 319 -13.04 30.44 26.48
CA SER A 319 -13.00 29.35 27.47
C SER A 319 -11.59 29.06 27.98
N VAL A 320 -10.56 29.21 27.14
CA VAL A 320 -9.15 29.03 27.56
C VAL A 320 -8.76 30.04 28.66
N GLU A 321 -9.23 31.29 28.60
CA GLU A 321 -8.92 32.30 29.62
C GLU A 321 -9.48 31.95 31.00
N SER A 322 -10.62 31.27 31.05
CA SER A 322 -11.27 30.82 32.30
C SER A 322 -10.86 29.42 32.74
N SER A 323 -10.21 28.64 31.87
CA SER A 323 -9.88 27.25 32.15
C SER A 323 -8.65 27.07 33.02
N GLU A 324 -8.64 26.00 33.82
CA GLU A 324 -7.46 25.54 34.53
C GLU A 324 -6.46 24.88 33.58
N PRO A 325 -5.17 24.88 33.92
CA PRO A 325 -4.11 24.32 33.07
C PRO A 325 -4.35 22.88 32.59
N ASP A 326 -4.88 22.03 33.43
CA ASP A 326 -5.24 20.65 33.15
C ASP A 326 -6.31 20.57 32.07
N GLN A 327 -7.30 21.45 32.13
CA GLN A 327 -8.40 21.52 31.16
C GLN A 327 -7.89 21.97 29.80
N ILE A 328 -6.93 22.90 29.78
CA ILE A 328 -6.30 23.37 28.53
C ILE A 328 -5.51 22.20 27.85
N LEU A 329 -4.70 21.49 28.63
CA LEU A 329 -3.96 20.34 28.08
C LEU A 329 -4.89 19.18 27.65
N TYR A 330 -5.96 18.96 28.44
CA TYR A 330 -6.98 17.98 28.06
C TYR A 330 -7.68 18.41 26.77
N LEU A 331 -8.05 19.67 26.61
CA LEU A 331 -8.62 20.20 25.37
C LEU A 331 -7.70 19.95 24.18
N LEU A 332 -6.41 20.28 24.30
CA LEU A 332 -5.42 20.11 23.24
C LEU A 332 -5.18 18.64 22.87
N SER A 333 -5.34 17.72 23.81
CA SER A 333 -5.07 16.29 23.60
C SER A 333 -6.30 15.45 23.22
N SER A 334 -7.52 15.91 23.55
CA SER A 334 -8.74 15.11 23.44
C SER A 334 -9.81 15.66 22.51
N HIS A 335 -9.63 16.88 21.97
CA HIS A 335 -10.61 17.44 21.05
C HIS A 335 -10.42 16.86 19.63
N PHE A 336 -10.76 15.59 19.47
CA PHE A 336 -10.53 14.83 18.25
C PHE A 336 -11.20 15.45 17.01
N ASP A 337 -12.41 15.99 17.16
CA ASP A 337 -13.13 16.57 16.02
C ASP A 337 -12.45 17.79 15.41
N LEU A 338 -11.72 18.56 16.22
CA LEU A 338 -11.07 19.79 15.78
C LEU A 338 -9.59 19.59 15.44
N PHE A 339 -8.87 18.77 16.22
CA PHE A 339 -7.42 18.65 16.11
C PHE A 339 -6.95 17.33 15.52
N TYR A 340 -7.66 16.24 15.81
CA TYR A 340 -7.25 14.88 15.46
C TYR A 340 -8.44 14.06 14.93
N PRO A 341 -9.02 14.39 13.77
CA PRO A 341 -10.19 13.68 13.28
C PRO A 341 -9.85 12.21 13.01
N PRO A 342 -10.78 11.29 13.31
CA PRO A 342 -10.60 9.90 12.97
C PRO A 342 -10.56 9.71 11.45
N ASN A 343 -9.89 8.64 11.00
CA ASN A 343 -9.77 8.33 9.56
C ASN A 343 -11.12 8.23 8.85
N SER A 344 -12.18 7.78 9.54
CA SER A 344 -13.55 7.76 9.01
C SER A 344 -14.02 9.16 8.59
N LYS A 345 -13.80 10.16 9.44
CA LYS A 345 -14.19 11.56 9.15
C LYS A 345 -13.36 12.17 8.03
N LEU A 346 -12.06 11.86 7.97
CA LEU A 346 -11.21 12.27 6.84
C LEU A 346 -11.68 11.63 5.53
N ASN A 347 -12.10 10.37 5.57
CA ASN A 347 -12.66 9.68 4.40
C ASN A 347 -14.02 10.25 3.98
N GLU A 348 -14.86 10.68 4.91
CA GLU A 348 -16.12 11.39 4.60
C GLU A 348 -15.83 12.75 3.93
N MET A 349 -14.90 13.53 4.49
CA MET A 349 -14.48 14.80 3.89
C MET A 349 -13.89 14.59 2.49
N TRP A 350 -13.13 13.51 2.31
CA TRP A 350 -12.62 13.11 1.00
C TRP A 350 -13.75 12.81 0.00
N LYS A 351 -14.71 11.96 0.37
CA LYS A 351 -15.87 11.62 -0.47
C LYS A 351 -16.72 12.86 -0.82
N ASP A 352 -16.92 13.76 0.13
CA ASP A 352 -17.62 15.04 -0.09
C ASP A 352 -16.84 15.93 -1.08
N THR A 353 -15.52 15.96 -0.97
CA THR A 353 -14.65 16.70 -1.89
C THR A 353 -14.65 16.10 -3.29
N GLU A 354 -14.66 14.77 -3.40
CA GLU A 354 -14.76 14.05 -4.67
C GLU A 354 -16.11 14.28 -5.35
N SER A 355 -17.21 14.30 -4.57
CA SER A 355 -18.58 14.52 -5.08
C SER A 355 -18.81 15.94 -5.60
N LYS A 356 -18.06 16.94 -5.13
CA LYS A 356 -18.21 18.35 -5.48
C LYS A 356 -17.53 18.78 -6.77
N ASP A 357 -17.13 17.85 -7.60
CA ASP A 357 -16.64 18.05 -8.98
C ASP A 357 -15.57 19.16 -9.12
N TYR A 358 -14.62 19.19 -8.20
CA TYR A 358 -13.44 20.04 -8.34
C TYR A 358 -12.53 19.50 -9.45
N PHE A 359 -12.84 19.87 -10.69
CA PHE A 359 -12.13 19.45 -11.90
C PHE A 359 -10.60 19.58 -11.76
N HIS A 360 -10.13 20.65 -11.14
CA HIS A 360 -8.70 20.88 -10.92
C HIS A 360 -8.06 19.85 -9.97
N ILE A 361 -8.81 19.33 -8.98
CA ILE A 361 -8.31 18.27 -8.09
C ILE A 361 -8.26 16.93 -8.85
N LYS A 362 -9.25 16.64 -9.68
CA LYS A 362 -9.27 15.41 -10.51
C LYS A 362 -8.13 15.37 -11.53
N CYS A 363 -7.71 16.54 -12.03
CA CYS A 363 -6.63 16.65 -13.02
C CYS A 363 -5.23 16.81 -12.41
N MET A 364 -5.12 17.06 -11.11
CA MET A 364 -3.83 17.21 -10.45
C MET A 364 -3.18 15.84 -10.19
N ARG A 365 -2.27 15.42 -11.04
CA ARG A 365 -1.25 14.47 -10.63
C ARG A 365 -0.25 15.24 -9.76
N ALA A 366 -0.25 14.97 -8.46
CA ALA A 366 0.76 15.55 -7.61
C ALA A 366 2.06 14.77 -7.74
N VAL A 367 3.07 15.52 -8.06
CA VAL A 367 4.44 15.05 -8.03
C VAL A 367 5.04 15.62 -6.74
N ARG A 368 5.43 14.76 -5.83
CA ARG A 368 6.13 15.17 -4.60
C ARG A 368 7.61 15.15 -4.87
N SER A 369 8.28 16.29 -4.77
CA SER A 369 9.74 16.31 -4.72
C SER A 369 10.20 16.46 -3.27
N ASP A 370 11.16 15.63 -2.84
CA ASP A 370 11.90 15.86 -1.61
C ASP A 370 12.99 16.94 -1.79
N ILE A 371 13.70 17.24 -0.71
CA ILE A 371 14.82 18.21 -0.70
C ILE A 371 15.90 17.84 -1.72
N ASN A 372 15.98 16.58 -2.13
CA ASN A 372 16.97 16.06 -3.09
C ASN A 372 16.41 15.97 -4.51
N ASN A 373 15.24 16.55 -4.79
CA ASN A 373 14.50 16.44 -6.05
C ASN A 373 14.12 14.99 -6.44
N ASN A 374 14.07 14.07 -5.47
CA ASN A 374 13.49 12.77 -5.71
C ASN A 374 11.98 12.94 -5.88
N VAL A 375 11.51 12.57 -7.03
CA VAL A 375 10.10 12.68 -7.38
C VAL A 375 9.42 11.36 -7.12
N THR A 376 8.42 11.36 -6.23
CA THR A 376 7.56 10.19 -5.99
C THR A 376 6.22 10.46 -6.67
N GLU A 377 5.84 9.60 -7.58
CA GLU A 377 4.49 9.62 -8.17
C GLU A 377 3.50 9.13 -7.11
N ILE A 378 2.50 9.96 -6.83
CA ILE A 378 1.45 9.65 -5.87
C ILE A 378 0.19 9.38 -6.70
N THR A 379 -0.58 8.34 -6.35
CA THR A 379 -1.87 8.08 -7.01
C THR A 379 -2.79 9.30 -6.86
N HIS A 380 -3.72 9.49 -7.78
CA HIS A 380 -4.69 10.60 -7.69
C HIS A 380 -5.46 10.56 -6.36
N GLU A 381 -5.90 9.39 -5.94
CA GLU A 381 -6.63 9.17 -4.69
C GLU A 381 -5.78 9.54 -3.47
N ASP A 382 -4.53 9.08 -3.41
CA ASP A 382 -3.62 9.38 -2.30
C ASP A 382 -3.25 10.86 -2.25
N ASN A 383 -3.14 11.51 -3.41
CA ASN A 383 -2.90 12.95 -3.48
C ASN A 383 -4.07 13.74 -2.92
N CYS A 384 -5.28 13.38 -3.25
CA CYS A 384 -6.47 14.06 -2.76
C CYS A 384 -6.69 13.82 -1.26
N LYS A 385 -6.48 12.59 -0.79
CA LYS A 385 -6.46 12.29 0.66
C LYS A 385 -5.39 13.11 1.38
N PHE A 386 -4.20 13.21 0.79
CA PHE A 386 -3.12 14.02 1.32
C PHE A 386 -3.43 15.51 1.35
N LEU A 387 -4.08 16.07 0.32
CA LEU A 387 -4.51 17.47 0.30
C LEU A 387 -5.54 17.76 1.40
N VAL A 388 -6.55 16.90 1.54
CA VAL A 388 -7.56 17.03 2.61
C VAL A 388 -6.89 16.92 3.98
N TYR A 389 -6.03 15.93 4.18
CA TYR A 389 -5.27 15.74 5.41
C TYR A 389 -4.37 16.94 5.74
N ASN A 390 -3.59 17.43 4.76
CA ASN A 390 -2.70 18.57 4.98
C ASN A 390 -3.47 19.88 5.25
N THR A 391 -4.58 20.11 4.56
CA THR A 391 -5.43 21.28 4.81
C THR A 391 -5.99 21.22 6.22
N PHE A 392 -6.48 20.07 6.62
CA PHE A 392 -6.97 19.86 7.98
C PHE A 392 -5.84 20.03 9.00
N LEU A 393 -4.70 19.35 8.81
CA LEU A 393 -3.55 19.43 9.70
C LEU A 393 -3.02 20.86 9.83
N SER A 394 -2.92 21.60 8.73
CA SER A 394 -2.48 23.00 8.73
C SER A 394 -3.41 23.90 9.54
N ASN A 395 -4.72 23.69 9.41
CA ASN A 395 -5.70 24.45 10.18
C ASN A 395 -5.67 24.07 11.67
N SER A 396 -5.65 22.76 11.96
CA SER A 396 -5.54 22.27 13.34
C SER A 396 -4.27 22.78 14.04
N MET A 397 -3.13 22.75 13.37
CA MET A 397 -1.87 23.29 13.89
C MET A 397 -1.95 24.79 14.20
N LYS A 398 -2.60 25.57 13.33
CA LYS A 398 -2.81 27.00 13.61
C LYS A 398 -3.61 27.22 14.90
N TRP A 399 -4.66 26.45 15.11
CA TRP A 399 -5.49 26.55 16.30
C TRP A 399 -4.76 26.08 17.57
N ILE A 400 -4.03 24.95 17.48
CA ILE A 400 -3.20 24.46 18.58
C ILE A 400 -2.16 25.51 18.99
N ILE A 401 -1.46 26.09 18.02
CA ILE A 401 -0.44 27.12 18.25
C ILE A 401 -1.09 28.34 18.90
N HIS A 402 -2.27 28.75 18.43
CA HIS A 402 -2.96 29.91 18.97
C HIS A 402 -3.41 29.69 20.43
N ILE A 403 -3.98 28.55 20.76
CA ILE A 403 -4.37 28.15 22.10
C ILE A 403 -3.14 28.10 23.03
N LEU A 404 -2.04 27.50 22.57
CA LEU A 404 -0.78 27.44 23.33
C LEU A 404 -0.20 28.83 23.58
N ALA A 405 -0.13 29.67 22.54
CA ALA A 405 0.37 31.03 22.67
C ALA A 405 -0.45 31.85 23.67
N LEU A 406 -1.78 31.82 23.54
CA LEU A 406 -2.70 32.49 24.47
C LEU A 406 -2.53 31.96 25.89
N SER A 407 -2.42 30.67 26.09
CA SER A 407 -2.27 30.03 27.40
C SER A 407 -0.94 30.39 28.07
N ILE A 408 0.14 30.53 27.29
CA ILE A 408 1.46 30.95 27.79
C ILE A 408 1.45 32.45 28.11
N GLU A 409 0.89 33.26 27.22
CA GLU A 409 0.74 34.73 27.43
C GLU A 409 -0.04 35.04 28.70
N LYS A 410 -1.15 34.35 28.91
CA LYS A 410 -1.98 34.48 30.13
C LYS A 410 -1.38 33.79 31.37
N LYS A 411 -0.15 33.24 31.24
CA LYS A 411 0.56 32.51 32.31
C LYS A 411 -0.20 31.28 32.84
N LYS A 412 -1.13 30.74 32.06
CA LYS A 412 -1.87 29.52 32.40
C LYS A 412 -0.98 28.27 32.21
N LEU A 413 -0.08 28.27 31.24
CA LEU A 413 0.89 27.19 31.02
C LEU A 413 2.31 27.70 31.29
N SER A 414 3.05 26.92 32.07
CA SER A 414 4.49 27.09 32.30
C SER A 414 5.20 25.75 32.21
N TYR A 415 6.52 25.79 32.01
CA TYR A 415 7.32 24.54 31.96
C TYR A 415 7.09 23.66 33.20
N SER A 416 7.17 24.20 34.40
CA SER A 416 7.02 23.45 35.66
C SER A 416 5.65 22.77 35.78
N LEU A 417 4.61 23.46 35.34
CA LEU A 417 3.25 22.97 35.39
C LEU A 417 3.01 21.85 34.36
N VAL A 418 3.40 22.09 33.10
CA VAL A 418 3.30 21.07 32.02
C VAL A 418 4.12 19.83 32.38
N LYS A 419 5.35 20.01 32.90
CA LYS A 419 6.16 18.89 33.42
C LYS A 419 5.41 18.11 34.50
N SER A 420 4.84 18.76 35.48
CA SER A 420 4.11 18.11 36.57
C SER A 420 2.91 17.30 36.05
N ILE A 421 2.17 17.85 35.09
CA ILE A 421 1.01 17.16 34.48
C ILE A 421 1.44 15.96 33.67
N LEU A 422 2.43 16.11 32.77
CA LEU A 422 2.93 15.03 31.94
C LEU A 422 3.46 13.87 32.78
N ILE A 423 4.20 14.15 33.86
CA ILE A 423 4.74 13.08 34.73
C ILE A 423 3.64 12.41 35.56
N LYS A 424 2.68 13.20 36.11
CA LYS A 424 1.71 12.66 37.08
C LYS A 424 0.45 12.06 36.45
N ARG A 425 0.08 12.50 35.25
CA ARG A 425 -1.23 12.23 34.65
C ARG A 425 -1.18 11.59 33.27
N THR A 426 -0.01 11.33 32.73
CA THR A 426 0.13 10.70 31.42
C THR A 426 1.15 9.57 31.46
N ASN A 427 1.17 8.75 30.42
CA ASN A 427 2.15 7.67 30.27
C ASN A 427 3.59 8.18 30.12
N PHE A 428 3.82 9.47 29.89
CA PHE A 428 5.16 10.05 29.83
C PHE A 428 5.91 9.97 31.15
N GLY A 429 5.20 9.86 32.28
CA GLY A 429 5.78 9.68 33.61
C GLY A 429 6.08 8.22 33.99
N ASN A 430 5.61 7.24 33.21
CA ASN A 430 5.80 5.84 33.50
C ASN A 430 7.27 5.44 33.26
N GLU A 431 7.81 4.60 34.16
CA GLU A 431 9.13 4.03 33.99
C GLU A 431 9.11 2.92 32.93
N ILE A 432 10.04 3.01 31.99
CA ILE A 432 10.25 2.03 30.93
C ILE A 432 11.56 1.29 31.22
N ILE A 433 11.49 -0.02 31.22
CA ILE A 433 12.64 -0.89 31.42
C ILE A 433 13.12 -1.37 30.05
N PHE A 434 14.33 -1.02 29.69
CA PHE A 434 14.95 -1.41 28.45
C PHE A 434 16.25 -2.18 28.70
N TYR A 435 16.48 -3.27 27.99
CA TYR A 435 17.70 -4.07 28.09
C TYR A 435 18.61 -3.80 26.89
N ARG A 436 19.80 -3.26 27.16
CA ARG A 436 20.81 -3.03 26.13
C ARG A 436 22.14 -3.66 26.55
N ASN A 437 22.66 -4.59 25.73
CA ASN A 437 23.91 -5.31 25.99
C ASN A 437 23.96 -5.99 27.37
N GLY A 438 22.84 -6.57 27.83
CA GLY A 438 22.71 -7.21 29.13
C GLY A 438 22.55 -6.28 30.34
N ASN A 439 22.59 -4.96 30.12
CA ASN A 439 22.35 -3.96 31.15
C ASN A 439 20.91 -3.49 31.13
N GLN A 440 20.28 -3.42 32.31
CA GLN A 440 18.95 -2.84 32.46
C GLN A 440 19.10 -1.33 32.54
N LEU A 441 18.39 -0.62 31.63
CA LEU A 441 18.24 0.83 31.63
C LEU A 441 16.80 1.16 32.02
N ILE A 442 16.65 2.07 32.99
CA ILE A 442 15.33 2.55 33.42
C ILE A 442 15.29 4.04 33.09
N TYR A 443 14.29 4.45 32.32
CA TYR A 443 14.05 5.85 32.01
C TYR A 443 12.55 6.08 31.82
N ARG A 444 12.13 7.36 31.84
CA ARG A 444 10.78 7.78 31.48
C ARG A 444 10.82 8.46 30.12
N TRP A 445 9.76 8.34 29.35
CA TRP A 445 9.65 9.08 28.08
C TRP A 445 9.77 10.59 28.29
N PHE A 446 9.29 11.09 29.43
CA PHE A 446 9.45 12.50 29.79
C PHE A 446 10.93 12.91 29.85
N ASP A 447 11.81 12.08 30.36
CA ASP A 447 13.24 12.41 30.50
C ASP A 447 13.91 12.66 29.14
N LYS A 448 13.39 12.05 28.06
CA LYS A 448 13.86 12.33 26.70
C LYS A 448 13.47 13.70 26.17
N ILE A 449 12.30 14.21 26.52
CA ILE A 449 11.79 15.48 26.00
C ILE A 449 12.00 16.65 26.97
N ASP A 450 12.39 16.41 28.21
CA ASP A 450 12.48 17.41 29.29
C ASP A 450 13.32 18.63 28.89
N PHE A 451 14.50 18.38 28.32
CA PHE A 451 15.39 19.47 27.90
C PHE A 451 14.76 20.32 26.78
N ALA A 452 14.22 19.67 25.76
CA ALA A 452 13.61 20.36 24.64
C ALA A 452 12.33 21.12 25.05
N LEU A 453 11.53 20.53 25.93
CA LEU A 453 10.34 21.19 26.49
C LEU A 453 10.71 22.44 27.32
N LYS A 454 11.76 22.34 28.14
CA LYS A 454 12.27 23.48 28.90
C LYS A 454 12.76 24.60 27.98
N ASP A 455 13.54 24.26 26.95
CA ASP A 455 14.02 25.23 25.96
C ASP A 455 12.86 25.86 25.19
N PHE A 456 11.82 25.10 24.83
CA PHE A 456 10.59 25.62 24.22
C PHE A 456 10.01 26.79 25.05
N PHE A 457 9.79 26.62 26.35
CA PHE A 457 9.26 27.68 27.21
C PHE A 457 10.23 28.84 27.35
N ILE A 458 11.55 28.59 27.32
CA ILE A 458 12.54 29.69 27.35
C ILE A 458 12.43 30.52 26.06
N GLN A 459 12.28 29.90 24.89
CA GLN A 459 12.14 30.65 23.64
C GLN A 459 10.81 31.41 23.57
N CYS A 460 9.70 30.81 24.02
CA CYS A 460 8.41 31.51 24.15
C CYS A 460 8.54 32.79 25.04
N ASN A 461 9.19 32.67 26.20
CA ASN A 461 9.39 33.80 27.08
C ASN A 461 10.27 34.90 26.45
N LYS A 462 11.27 34.54 25.63
CA LYS A 462 12.07 35.52 24.89
C LYS A 462 11.20 36.30 23.89
N GLU A 463 10.37 35.61 23.11
CA GLU A 463 9.46 36.27 22.15
C GLU A 463 8.48 37.20 22.82
N MET A 464 7.86 36.78 23.94
CA MET A 464 6.93 37.63 24.70
C MET A 464 7.55 38.94 25.19
N VAL A 465 8.85 38.95 25.44
CA VAL A 465 9.56 40.18 25.85
C VAL A 465 10.30 40.86 24.69
N GLY A 466 9.98 40.50 23.44
CA GLY A 466 10.56 41.09 22.23
C GLY A 466 12.02 40.73 21.97
N LYS A 467 12.56 39.71 22.63
CA LYS A 467 13.93 39.22 22.40
C LYS A 467 13.96 38.18 21.26
N LYS A 468 15.07 38.18 20.52
CA LYS A 468 15.28 37.18 19.44
C LYS A 468 15.29 35.77 20.05
N SER A 469 14.40 34.90 19.55
CA SER A 469 14.34 33.47 19.87
C SER A 469 15.12 32.65 18.83
N ASP A 470 15.54 31.43 19.21
CA ASP A 470 16.14 30.44 18.32
C ASP A 470 15.45 29.10 18.48
N TRP A 471 14.59 28.77 17.53
CA TRP A 471 13.75 27.57 17.55
C TRP A 471 14.43 26.31 17.00
N ARG A 472 15.61 26.42 16.36
CA ARG A 472 16.27 25.31 15.68
C ARG A 472 16.53 24.14 16.61
N ASN A 473 17.14 24.42 17.76
CA ASN A 473 17.44 23.37 18.75
C ASN A 473 16.18 22.74 19.33
N VAL A 474 15.16 23.52 19.62
CA VAL A 474 13.87 23.03 20.14
C VAL A 474 13.24 22.06 19.13
N ILE A 475 13.11 22.49 17.88
CA ILE A 475 12.47 21.70 16.82
C ILE A 475 13.26 20.40 16.56
N THR A 476 14.58 20.49 16.41
CA THR A 476 15.44 19.34 16.14
C THR A 476 15.37 18.32 17.29
N ASN A 477 15.51 18.78 18.54
CA ASN A 477 15.47 17.89 19.69
C ASN A 477 14.09 17.25 19.89
N LEU A 478 13.00 18.01 19.77
CA LEU A 478 11.65 17.45 19.87
C LEU A 478 11.40 16.40 18.78
N ALA A 479 11.74 16.69 17.53
CA ALA A 479 11.53 15.75 16.42
C ALA A 479 12.28 14.43 16.64
N ILE A 480 13.56 14.49 17.00
CA ILE A 480 14.38 13.28 17.26
C ILE A 480 13.84 12.49 18.45
N GLN A 481 13.47 13.16 19.53
CA GLN A 481 13.00 12.49 20.73
C GLN A 481 11.60 11.88 20.56
N PHE A 482 10.70 12.55 19.83
CA PHE A 482 9.40 11.96 19.48
C PHE A 482 9.54 10.75 18.57
N GLU A 483 10.43 10.79 17.58
CA GLU A 483 10.72 9.60 16.75
C GLU A 483 11.24 8.43 17.61
N GLY A 484 12.13 8.72 18.57
CA GLY A 484 12.61 7.72 19.52
C GLY A 484 11.49 7.12 20.38
N ILE A 485 10.59 7.95 20.90
CA ILE A 485 9.44 7.50 21.69
C ILE A 485 8.49 6.63 20.86
N LEU A 486 8.21 7.02 19.62
CA LEU A 486 7.37 6.23 18.71
C LEU A 486 7.97 4.87 18.42
N ARG A 487 9.30 4.78 18.20
CA ARG A 487 9.98 3.49 18.01
C ARG A 487 9.93 2.59 19.25
N ASP A 488 10.02 3.17 20.43
CA ASP A 488 9.94 2.43 21.70
C ASP A 488 8.49 1.96 22.00
N SER A 489 7.50 2.50 21.30
CA SER A 489 6.06 2.21 21.49
C SER A 489 5.54 1.09 20.58
N ILE A 490 6.31 0.74 19.54
CA ILE A 490 6.00 -0.32 18.55
C ILE A 490 6.71 -1.61 18.95
#